data_177235c0ca588ea50c3b12de1edd9e9d
#
_entry.id   177235c0ca588ea50c3b12de1edd9e9d
#
_cell.length_a   1.000
_cell.length_b   1.000
_cell.length_c   1.000
_cell.angle_alpha   90.00
_cell.angle_beta   90.00
_cell.angle_gamma   90.00
#
_symmetry.space_group_name_H-M   'P 1'
#
loop_
_entity.id
_entity.type
_entity.pdbx_description
1 polymer ?
#
loop_
_entity_poly.entity_id
_entity_poly.type
_entity_poly.pdbx_seq_one_letter_code
_entity_poly.pdbx_strand_id
1 'polypeptide(L)'
;MNQTPDSPIKTGIPARERLIFALDVPDLDRARQLVDTLGDSVEFYKLGLEFFLSGHYFDLASELRDNGKKIFADLKLFDIPATVASAVRQLARHQVDFCTVHGNDGMLKAAADAKGDMQILAVTALTSLDQGDLDDLGFKCDAHTLVLSRARRALELGCDGVVSSGLEVPALRASVDHALITVCPGIRPIFNDEAPVEDDQQRVATPARAIETGADYLVVGRPIRDAADPRTAAETIQEQIASVLK
;
A
#
# COMPACT_ATOMS: atom_id res chain seq x y z
N MET A 1 0.86 -22.93 -19.08
CA MET A 1 2.15 -22.26 -19.21
C MET A 1 2.85 -22.38 -17.88
N ASN A 2 3.99 -23.09 -17.85
CA ASN A 2 4.72 -23.37 -16.62
C ASN A 2 5.27 -22.08 -16.04
N GLN A 3 4.74 -21.66 -14.90
CA GLN A 3 5.43 -20.70 -14.06
C GLN A 3 6.66 -21.44 -13.51
N THR A 4 7.83 -20.91 -13.77
CA THR A 4 9.06 -21.33 -13.09
C THR A 4 8.86 -21.09 -11.59
N PRO A 5 9.10 -22.10 -10.71
CA PRO A 5 8.82 -21.98 -9.27
C PRO A 5 9.75 -21.00 -8.52
N ASP A 6 10.60 -20.25 -9.21
CA ASP A 6 11.73 -19.53 -8.61
C ASP A 6 11.66 -18.01 -8.62
N SER A 7 10.67 -17.38 -9.28
CA SER A 7 10.59 -15.91 -9.24
C SER A 7 9.63 -15.44 -8.14
N PRO A 8 10.10 -14.64 -7.17
CA PRO A 8 9.22 -14.06 -6.16
C PRO A 8 8.30 -12.96 -6.73
N ILE A 9 8.55 -12.50 -7.95
CA ILE A 9 7.80 -11.42 -8.61
C ILE A 9 6.51 -11.98 -9.21
N LYS A 10 5.38 -11.40 -8.81
CA LYS A 10 4.06 -11.76 -9.33
C LYS A 10 3.89 -11.25 -10.76
N THR A 11 3.50 -12.15 -11.66
CA THR A 11 3.15 -11.80 -13.05
C THR A 11 1.74 -11.24 -13.15
N GLY A 12 1.47 -10.43 -14.20
CA GLY A 12 0.14 -9.91 -14.49
C GLY A 12 -0.15 -8.53 -13.89
N ILE A 13 0.74 -7.96 -13.09
CA ILE A 13 0.63 -6.57 -12.63
C ILE A 13 1.47 -5.70 -13.59
N PRO A 14 0.86 -4.73 -14.30
CA PRO A 14 1.61 -3.81 -15.16
C PRO A 14 2.68 -3.05 -14.36
N ALA A 15 3.86 -2.84 -14.95
CA ALA A 15 4.97 -2.17 -14.25
C ALA A 15 4.55 -0.80 -13.69
N ARG A 16 3.80 -0.01 -14.47
CA ARG A 16 3.35 1.34 -14.10
C ARG A 16 2.37 1.37 -12.93
N GLU A 17 1.58 0.32 -12.74
CA GLU A 17 0.64 0.22 -11.63
C GLU A 17 1.31 -0.12 -10.29
N ARG A 18 2.57 -0.61 -10.32
CA ARG A 18 3.29 -1.00 -9.10
C ARG A 18 3.70 0.17 -8.23
N LEU A 19 3.76 1.37 -8.78
CA LEU A 19 3.96 2.59 -8.00
C LEU A 19 2.61 3.17 -7.58
N ILE A 20 2.40 3.25 -6.26
CA ILE A 20 1.27 3.95 -5.64
C ILE A 20 1.79 5.24 -5.02
N PHE A 21 1.30 6.38 -5.50
CA PHE A 21 1.66 7.67 -4.91
C PHE A 21 0.76 7.98 -3.71
N ALA A 22 1.37 8.21 -2.54
CA ALA A 22 0.64 8.65 -1.35
C ALA A 22 0.37 10.16 -1.44
N LEU A 23 -0.87 10.50 -1.76
CA LEU A 23 -1.35 11.88 -1.91
C LEU A 23 -1.82 12.40 -0.53
N ASP A 24 -0.87 12.50 0.40
CA ASP A 24 -1.10 13.01 1.75
C ASP A 24 -0.88 14.54 1.72
N VAL A 25 -1.97 15.30 1.51
CA VAL A 25 -2.00 16.76 1.40
C VAL A 25 -3.26 17.32 2.06
N PRO A 26 -3.21 18.58 2.57
CA PRO A 26 -4.29 19.12 3.41
C PRO A 26 -5.53 19.56 2.64
N ASP A 27 -5.44 19.84 1.34
CA ASP A 27 -6.50 20.45 0.57
C ASP A 27 -6.60 19.96 -0.88
N LEU A 28 -7.74 20.24 -1.51
CA LEU A 28 -8.07 19.78 -2.85
C LEU A 28 -7.23 20.47 -3.95
N ASP A 29 -6.92 21.75 -3.78
CA ASP A 29 -6.18 22.50 -4.81
C ASP A 29 -4.75 21.96 -4.93
N ARG A 30 -4.11 21.70 -3.79
CA ARG A 30 -2.80 21.06 -3.77
C ARG A 30 -2.82 19.65 -4.31
N ALA A 31 -3.88 18.89 -4.01
CA ALA A 31 -4.07 17.54 -4.56
C ALA A 31 -4.16 17.56 -6.08
N ARG A 32 -5.01 18.41 -6.65
CA ARG A 32 -5.17 18.57 -8.10
C ARG A 32 -3.86 19.02 -8.77
N GLN A 33 -3.18 20.00 -8.18
CA GLN A 33 -1.89 20.47 -8.71
C GLN A 33 -0.87 19.34 -8.83
N LEU A 34 -0.76 18.47 -7.81
CA LEU A 34 0.14 17.32 -7.86
C LEU A 34 -0.31 16.28 -8.88
N VAL A 35 -1.61 15.98 -8.97
CA VAL A 35 -2.16 15.06 -9.98
C VAL A 35 -1.85 15.56 -11.39
N ASP A 36 -2.07 16.85 -11.67
CA ASP A 36 -1.77 17.48 -12.96
C ASP A 36 -0.27 17.44 -13.28
N THR A 37 0.59 17.73 -12.28
CA THR A 37 2.05 17.69 -12.42
C THR A 37 2.54 16.29 -12.76
N LEU A 38 2.02 15.29 -12.05
CA LEU A 38 2.41 13.89 -12.24
C LEU A 38 1.86 13.29 -13.55
N GLY A 39 0.67 13.70 -13.97
CA GLY A 39 0.07 13.29 -15.23
C GLY A 39 0.03 11.77 -15.39
N ASP A 40 0.69 11.25 -16.43
CA ASP A 40 0.79 9.82 -16.76
C ASP A 40 1.95 9.08 -16.07
N SER A 41 2.82 9.78 -15.33
CA SER A 41 3.89 9.13 -14.56
C SER A 41 3.38 8.34 -13.37
N VAL A 42 2.14 8.62 -12.91
CA VAL A 42 1.46 7.89 -11.82
C VAL A 42 0.06 7.46 -12.26
N GLU A 43 -0.22 6.18 -12.11
CA GLU A 43 -1.52 5.57 -12.43
C GLU A 43 -2.34 5.21 -11.19
N PHE A 44 -1.71 5.10 -10.01
CA PHE A 44 -2.34 4.64 -8.79
C PHE A 44 -2.10 5.62 -7.63
N TYR A 45 -3.16 6.11 -7.02
CA TYR A 45 -3.12 7.12 -5.96
C TYR A 45 -3.67 6.55 -4.65
N LYS A 46 -2.92 6.72 -3.56
CA LYS A 46 -3.38 6.42 -2.19
C LYS A 46 -3.93 7.70 -1.55
N LEU A 47 -5.19 7.66 -1.15
CA LEU A 47 -5.85 8.71 -0.39
C LEU A 47 -5.95 8.29 1.07
N GLY A 48 -5.26 9.01 1.96
CA GLY A 48 -5.15 8.70 3.38
C GLY A 48 -6.06 9.56 4.26
N LEU A 49 -5.83 9.44 5.58
CA LEU A 49 -6.66 10.08 6.62
C LEU A 49 -6.61 11.62 6.56
N GLU A 50 -5.44 12.22 6.27
CA GLU A 50 -5.29 13.67 6.16
C GLU A 50 -6.26 14.22 5.11
N PHE A 51 -6.19 13.64 3.90
CA PHE A 51 -7.06 14.08 2.81
C PHE A 51 -8.53 13.71 3.04
N PHE A 52 -8.82 12.60 3.74
CA PHE A 52 -10.19 12.25 4.11
C PHE A 52 -10.85 13.35 4.96
N LEU A 53 -10.11 13.92 5.89
CA LEU A 53 -10.61 14.97 6.78
C LEU A 53 -10.69 16.35 6.13
N SER A 54 -10.16 16.54 4.92
CA SER A 54 -10.32 17.78 4.15
C SER A 54 -11.76 18.03 3.68
N GLY A 55 -12.60 16.98 3.69
CA GLY A 55 -13.98 17.04 3.22
C GLY A 55 -14.17 16.82 1.71
N HIS A 56 -13.09 16.69 0.94
CA HIS A 56 -13.09 16.56 -0.53
C HIS A 56 -12.66 15.18 -1.04
N TYR A 57 -12.67 14.18 -0.15
CA TYR A 57 -12.16 12.85 -0.45
C TYR A 57 -12.83 12.18 -1.66
N PHE A 58 -14.16 12.17 -1.66
CA PHE A 58 -14.91 11.51 -2.73
C PHE A 58 -15.00 12.34 -4.01
N ASP A 59 -14.87 13.65 -3.92
CA ASP A 59 -14.78 14.53 -5.09
C ASP A 59 -13.50 14.17 -5.87
N LEU A 60 -12.34 14.18 -5.21
CA LEU A 60 -11.08 13.82 -5.84
C LEU A 60 -11.04 12.35 -6.29
N ALA A 61 -11.58 11.42 -5.49
CA ALA A 61 -11.65 10.02 -5.89
C ALA A 61 -12.44 9.84 -7.19
N SER A 62 -13.55 10.58 -7.36
CA SER A 62 -14.31 10.56 -8.61
C SER A 62 -13.52 11.14 -9.79
N GLU A 63 -12.86 12.28 -9.60
CA GLU A 63 -12.02 12.93 -10.61
C GLU A 63 -10.88 12.00 -11.07
N LEU A 64 -10.19 11.35 -10.13
CA LEU A 64 -9.11 10.41 -10.43
C LEU A 64 -9.62 9.22 -11.26
N ARG A 65 -10.73 8.60 -10.84
CA ARG A 65 -11.33 7.50 -11.57
C ARG A 65 -11.78 7.89 -12.98
N ASP A 66 -12.41 9.06 -13.14
CA ASP A 66 -12.90 9.55 -14.43
C ASP A 66 -11.73 9.84 -15.40
N ASN A 67 -10.53 10.07 -14.85
CA ASN A 67 -9.26 10.16 -15.58
C ASN A 67 -8.52 8.81 -15.70
N GLY A 68 -9.18 7.68 -15.42
CA GLY A 68 -8.62 6.34 -15.57
C GLY A 68 -7.57 5.96 -14.54
N LYS A 69 -7.47 6.71 -13.41
CA LYS A 69 -6.53 6.41 -12.33
C LYS A 69 -7.12 5.40 -11.36
N LYS A 70 -6.26 4.60 -10.73
CA LYS A 70 -6.61 3.68 -9.65
C LYS A 70 -6.56 4.38 -8.29
N ILE A 71 -7.39 3.90 -7.36
CA ILE A 71 -7.57 4.52 -6.05
C ILE A 71 -7.36 3.49 -4.95
N PHE A 72 -6.49 3.83 -4.01
CA PHE A 72 -6.28 3.10 -2.78
C PHE A 72 -6.81 3.92 -1.59
N ALA A 73 -7.92 3.49 -0.99
CA ALA A 73 -8.49 4.07 0.23
C ALA A 73 -7.73 3.56 1.45
N ASP A 74 -6.72 4.34 1.91
CA ASP A 74 -5.89 3.98 3.05
C ASP A 74 -6.43 4.58 4.36
N LEU A 75 -7.60 4.12 4.78
CA LEU A 75 -8.32 4.62 5.97
C LEU A 75 -8.14 3.73 7.20
N LYS A 76 -7.53 2.55 7.04
CA LYS A 76 -7.25 1.58 8.11
C LYS A 76 -8.47 1.34 8.99
N LEU A 77 -9.61 1.00 8.35
CA LEU A 77 -10.89 0.82 9.03
C LEU A 77 -10.75 -0.12 10.24
N PHE A 78 -11.14 0.36 11.41
CA PHE A 78 -11.04 -0.35 12.68
C PHE A 78 -12.26 -0.05 13.55
N ASP A 79 -13.22 -0.96 13.53
CA ASP A 79 -14.48 -0.86 14.29
C ASP A 79 -15.09 -2.25 14.43
N ILE A 80 -16.24 -2.38 15.08
CA ILE A 80 -16.97 -3.64 15.13
C ILE A 80 -17.28 -4.17 13.71
N PRO A 81 -17.35 -5.51 13.50
CA PRO A 81 -17.46 -6.10 12.15
C PRO A 81 -18.59 -5.54 11.30
N ALA A 82 -19.76 -5.27 11.89
CA ALA A 82 -20.91 -4.73 11.16
C ALA A 82 -20.65 -3.33 10.60
N THR A 83 -19.97 -2.47 11.37
CA THR A 83 -19.58 -1.11 10.95
C THR A 83 -18.53 -1.17 9.86
N VAL A 84 -17.50 -2.03 10.01
CA VAL A 84 -16.46 -2.23 8.98
C VAL A 84 -17.10 -2.69 7.66
N ALA A 85 -17.98 -3.70 7.69
CA ALA A 85 -18.68 -4.17 6.49
C ALA A 85 -19.51 -3.06 5.83
N SER A 86 -20.15 -2.20 6.63
CA SER A 86 -20.94 -1.08 6.09
C SER A 86 -20.05 -0.02 5.45
N ALA A 87 -18.92 0.33 6.05
CA ALA A 87 -17.94 1.27 5.50
C ALA A 87 -17.34 0.73 4.19
N VAL A 88 -16.96 -0.55 4.15
CA VAL A 88 -16.43 -1.22 2.96
C VAL A 88 -17.44 -1.19 1.82
N ARG A 89 -18.73 -1.47 2.08
CA ARG A 89 -19.77 -1.33 1.04
C ARG A 89 -19.92 0.10 0.50
N GLN A 90 -19.72 1.12 1.33
CA GLN A 90 -19.75 2.51 0.85
C GLN A 90 -18.54 2.78 -0.06
N LEU A 91 -17.34 2.40 0.34
CA LEU A 91 -16.14 2.54 -0.51
C LEU A 91 -16.28 1.80 -1.84
N ALA A 92 -16.82 0.57 -1.84
CA ALA A 92 -17.08 -0.19 -3.05
C ALA A 92 -18.01 0.54 -4.03
N ARG A 93 -19.00 1.31 -3.56
CA ARG A 93 -19.86 2.14 -4.42
C ARG A 93 -19.10 3.28 -5.10
N HIS A 94 -18.01 3.74 -4.50
CA HIS A 94 -17.12 4.74 -5.10
C HIS A 94 -16.06 4.12 -6.01
N GLN A 95 -16.13 2.80 -6.26
CA GLN A 95 -15.26 2.08 -7.18
C GLN A 95 -13.76 2.29 -6.88
N VAL A 96 -13.38 2.29 -5.60
CA VAL A 96 -11.97 2.26 -5.22
C VAL A 96 -11.40 0.86 -5.45
N ASP A 97 -10.12 0.76 -5.79
CA ASP A 97 -9.47 -0.50 -6.11
C ASP A 97 -8.99 -1.22 -4.86
N PHE A 98 -8.38 -0.50 -3.91
CA PHE A 98 -7.86 -1.05 -2.65
C PHE A 98 -8.45 -0.33 -1.45
N CYS A 99 -8.66 -1.09 -0.36
CA CYS A 99 -9.01 -0.53 0.95
C CYS A 99 -8.21 -1.23 2.06
N THR A 100 -7.69 -0.46 3.03
CA THR A 100 -7.07 -1.01 4.23
C THR A 100 -8.06 -1.24 5.34
N VAL A 101 -7.94 -2.42 5.97
CA VAL A 101 -8.66 -2.78 7.21
C VAL A 101 -7.63 -3.20 8.24
N HIS A 102 -7.74 -2.64 9.44
CA HIS A 102 -6.89 -2.99 10.58
C HIS A 102 -7.69 -3.81 11.57
N GLY A 103 -7.10 -4.82 12.17
CA GLY A 103 -7.78 -5.53 13.25
C GLY A 103 -7.70 -7.04 13.18
N ASN A 104 -8.64 -7.65 13.89
CA ASN A 104 -8.72 -9.09 14.09
C ASN A 104 -9.68 -9.75 13.10
N ASP A 105 -9.79 -11.06 13.24
CA ASP A 105 -10.49 -11.96 12.34
C ASP A 105 -11.92 -11.53 11.99
N GLY A 106 -12.71 -11.10 12.98
CA GLY A 106 -14.10 -10.69 12.74
C GLY A 106 -14.23 -9.49 11.82
N MET A 107 -13.32 -8.51 11.94
CA MET A 107 -13.29 -7.32 11.09
C MET A 107 -12.84 -7.66 9.68
N LEU A 108 -11.75 -8.44 9.56
CA LEU A 108 -11.20 -8.87 8.26
C LEU A 108 -12.21 -9.70 7.47
N LYS A 109 -12.86 -10.68 8.13
CA LYS A 109 -13.91 -11.49 7.50
C LYS A 109 -15.08 -10.64 7.01
N ALA A 110 -15.56 -9.72 7.85
CA ALA A 110 -16.67 -8.83 7.49
C ALA A 110 -16.32 -7.89 6.33
N ALA A 111 -15.08 -7.40 6.26
CA ALA A 111 -14.58 -6.61 5.14
C ALA A 111 -14.49 -7.42 3.85
N ALA A 112 -13.90 -8.62 3.91
CA ALA A 112 -13.75 -9.50 2.77
C ALA A 112 -15.12 -9.92 2.18
N ASP A 113 -16.11 -10.19 3.03
CA ASP A 113 -17.47 -10.53 2.56
C ASP A 113 -18.22 -9.35 1.93
N ALA A 114 -17.81 -8.11 2.25
CA ALA A 114 -18.51 -6.89 1.82
C ALA A 114 -17.84 -6.16 0.64
N LYS A 115 -16.68 -6.63 0.17
CA LYS A 115 -15.75 -5.87 -0.69
C LYS A 115 -16.23 -5.64 -2.13
N GLY A 116 -17.12 -6.50 -2.69
CA GLY A 116 -17.43 -6.49 -4.12
C GLY A 116 -16.17 -6.75 -4.96
N ASP A 117 -15.92 -5.92 -5.96
CA ASP A 117 -14.72 -6.01 -6.83
C ASP A 117 -13.47 -5.35 -6.21
N MET A 118 -13.63 -4.58 -5.12
CA MET A 118 -12.53 -3.93 -4.40
C MET A 118 -11.66 -4.96 -3.67
N GLN A 119 -10.36 -4.73 -3.61
CA GLN A 119 -9.42 -5.59 -2.90
C GLN A 119 -9.18 -5.09 -1.46
N ILE A 120 -9.30 -6.00 -0.49
CA ILE A 120 -9.05 -5.71 0.93
C ILE A 120 -7.62 -6.03 1.29
N LEU A 121 -6.93 -5.02 1.81
CA LEU A 121 -5.57 -5.13 2.32
C LEU A 121 -5.60 -5.08 3.86
N ALA A 122 -5.18 -6.17 4.50
CA ALA A 122 -5.05 -6.18 5.96
C ALA A 122 -3.78 -5.45 6.39
N VAL A 123 -3.90 -4.55 7.36
CA VAL A 123 -2.73 -3.95 8.02
C VAL A 123 -2.19 -4.95 9.02
N THR A 124 -0.98 -5.46 8.78
CA THR A 124 -0.34 -6.47 9.64
C THR A 124 0.20 -5.87 10.92
N ALA A 125 1.12 -4.92 10.80
CA ALA A 125 1.63 -4.06 11.85
C ALA A 125 2.00 -2.71 11.23
N LEU A 126 1.79 -1.62 11.93
CA LEU A 126 2.26 -0.32 11.45
C LEU A 126 3.79 -0.33 11.40
N THR A 127 4.35 0.24 10.34
CA THR A 127 5.81 0.24 10.11
C THR A 127 6.57 1.13 11.10
N SER A 128 5.85 1.96 11.86
CA SER A 128 6.37 2.78 12.94
C SER A 128 6.48 2.05 14.29
N LEU A 129 5.80 0.91 14.47
CA LEU A 129 5.83 0.18 15.74
C LEU A 129 7.18 -0.51 15.94
N ASP A 130 7.74 -0.33 17.13
CA ASP A 130 8.90 -1.06 17.63
C ASP A 130 8.49 -2.18 18.61
N GLN A 131 9.47 -2.88 19.22
CA GLN A 131 9.18 -3.96 20.16
C GLN A 131 8.55 -3.42 21.45
N GLY A 132 8.94 -2.23 21.92
CA GLY A 132 8.37 -1.62 23.12
C GLY A 132 6.87 -1.32 22.93
N ASP A 133 6.49 -0.78 21.77
CA ASP A 133 5.08 -0.55 21.41
C ASP A 133 4.28 -1.86 21.39
N LEU A 134 4.87 -2.96 20.88
CA LEU A 134 4.20 -4.25 20.86
C LEU A 134 4.00 -4.83 22.26
N ASP A 135 5.00 -4.68 23.12
CA ASP A 135 4.93 -5.13 24.53
C ASP A 135 3.85 -4.33 25.29
N ASP A 136 3.78 -3.01 25.10
CA ASP A 136 2.77 -2.14 25.69
C ASP A 136 1.35 -2.48 25.20
N LEU A 137 1.21 -2.89 23.93
CA LEU A 137 -0.05 -3.40 23.37
C LEU A 137 -0.39 -4.83 23.84
N GLY A 138 0.49 -5.48 24.61
CA GLY A 138 0.30 -6.81 25.16
C GLY A 138 0.62 -7.97 24.22
N PHE A 139 1.30 -7.72 23.12
CA PHE A 139 1.78 -8.79 22.24
C PHE A 139 3.00 -9.48 22.87
N LYS A 140 3.01 -10.83 22.84
CA LYS A 140 4.10 -11.66 23.35
C LYS A 140 5.02 -12.18 22.23
N CYS A 141 5.07 -11.52 21.11
CA CYS A 141 5.86 -11.89 19.95
C CYS A 141 6.50 -10.66 19.33
N ASP A 142 7.54 -10.86 18.54
CA ASP A 142 8.15 -9.80 17.76
C ASP A 142 7.29 -9.39 16.55
N ALA A 143 7.64 -8.25 15.93
CA ALA A 143 6.94 -7.72 14.77
C ALA A 143 6.91 -8.71 13.60
N HIS A 144 7.99 -9.45 13.36
CA HIS A 144 8.08 -10.43 12.30
C HIS A 144 7.05 -11.56 12.48
N THR A 145 7.01 -12.16 13.66
CA THR A 145 6.03 -13.22 14.01
C THR A 145 4.60 -12.71 13.89
N LEU A 146 4.33 -11.48 14.36
CA LEU A 146 3.01 -10.86 14.30
C LEU A 146 2.58 -10.67 12.84
N VAL A 147 3.46 -10.13 11.99
CA VAL A 147 3.19 -9.90 10.57
C VAL A 147 2.84 -11.20 9.85
N LEU A 148 3.65 -12.26 10.01
CA LEU A 148 3.39 -13.55 9.37
C LEU A 148 2.08 -14.18 9.84
N SER A 149 1.79 -14.13 11.15
CA SER A 149 0.56 -14.64 11.71
C SER A 149 -0.67 -13.92 11.13
N ARG A 150 -0.64 -12.59 11.12
CA ARG A 150 -1.74 -11.77 10.59
C ARG A 150 -1.93 -11.93 9.08
N ALA A 151 -0.83 -12.05 8.33
CA ALA A 151 -0.91 -12.27 6.88
C ALA A 151 -1.57 -13.61 6.53
N ARG A 152 -1.24 -14.69 7.23
CA ARG A 152 -1.93 -16.00 7.07
C ARG A 152 -3.41 -15.88 7.37
N ARG A 153 -3.76 -15.26 8.50
CA ARG A 153 -5.16 -15.06 8.88
C ARG A 153 -5.92 -14.21 7.87
N ALA A 154 -5.31 -13.14 7.35
CA ALA A 154 -5.92 -12.31 6.33
C ALA A 154 -6.27 -13.13 5.07
N LEU A 155 -5.35 -13.94 4.59
CA LEU A 155 -5.57 -14.82 3.43
C LEU A 155 -6.68 -15.84 3.70
N GLU A 156 -6.64 -16.54 4.84
CA GLU A 156 -7.66 -17.53 5.24
C GLU A 156 -9.07 -16.93 5.36
N LEU A 157 -9.17 -15.65 5.70
CA LEU A 157 -10.43 -14.92 5.86
C LEU A 157 -10.92 -14.27 4.56
N GLY A 158 -10.20 -14.43 3.46
CA GLY A 158 -10.59 -13.95 2.13
C GLY A 158 -10.18 -12.51 1.82
N CYS A 159 -9.24 -11.93 2.58
CA CYS A 159 -8.57 -10.70 2.17
C CYS A 159 -7.64 -10.97 0.99
N ASP A 160 -7.44 -9.97 0.14
CA ASP A 160 -6.65 -10.11 -1.08
C ASP A 160 -5.16 -9.88 -0.86
N GLY A 161 -4.83 -9.10 0.18
CA GLY A 161 -3.44 -8.74 0.44
C GLY A 161 -3.20 -8.15 1.82
N VAL A 162 -1.97 -7.68 2.00
CA VAL A 162 -1.52 -7.04 3.23
C VAL A 162 -0.72 -5.78 2.93
N VAL A 163 -0.73 -4.84 3.89
CA VAL A 163 0.26 -3.77 3.96
C VAL A 163 1.35 -4.24 4.92
N SER A 164 2.60 -4.27 4.44
CA SER A 164 3.76 -4.75 5.18
C SER A 164 5.04 -4.04 4.73
N SER A 165 6.07 -4.01 5.57
CA SER A 165 7.37 -3.47 5.17
C SER A 165 7.98 -4.32 4.06
N GLY A 166 8.73 -3.68 3.16
CA GLY A 166 9.51 -4.38 2.13
C GLY A 166 10.52 -5.38 2.68
N LEU A 167 10.95 -5.23 3.94
CA LEU A 167 11.86 -6.15 4.62
C LEU A 167 11.21 -7.49 4.99
N GLU A 168 9.89 -7.54 5.11
CA GLU A 168 9.12 -8.73 5.51
C GLU A 168 8.64 -9.55 4.30
N VAL A 169 8.70 -8.97 3.10
CA VAL A 169 8.23 -9.61 1.87
C VAL A 169 8.85 -10.98 1.60
N PRO A 170 10.19 -11.19 1.74
CA PRO A 170 10.77 -12.51 1.53
C PRO A 170 10.16 -13.59 2.43
N ALA A 171 9.93 -13.25 3.70
CA ALA A 171 9.32 -14.18 4.65
C ALA A 171 7.84 -14.44 4.34
N LEU A 172 7.08 -13.43 3.89
CA LEU A 172 5.71 -13.57 3.43
C LEU A 172 5.63 -14.52 2.23
N ARG A 173 6.51 -14.34 1.23
CA ARG A 173 6.57 -15.22 0.05
C ARG A 173 6.96 -16.67 0.40
N ALA A 174 7.90 -16.85 1.33
CA ALA A 174 8.34 -18.18 1.77
C ALA A 174 7.33 -18.91 2.67
N SER A 175 6.51 -18.18 3.43
CA SER A 175 5.75 -18.77 4.55
C SER A 175 4.23 -18.63 4.44
N VAL A 176 3.71 -17.79 3.52
CA VAL A 176 2.26 -17.58 3.39
C VAL A 176 1.79 -18.07 2.04
N ASP A 177 1.77 -17.24 1.03
CA ASP A 177 1.34 -17.62 -0.32
C ASP A 177 1.73 -16.52 -1.33
N HIS A 178 2.03 -16.93 -2.58
CA HIS A 178 2.21 -16.01 -3.71
C HIS A 178 0.91 -15.32 -4.15
N ALA A 179 -0.26 -15.89 -3.86
CA ALA A 179 -1.54 -15.26 -4.17
C ALA A 179 -1.76 -13.97 -3.36
N LEU A 180 -1.20 -13.89 -2.15
CA LEU A 180 -1.31 -12.72 -1.27
C LEU A 180 -0.67 -11.49 -1.93
N ILE A 181 -1.43 -10.41 -2.10
CA ILE A 181 -0.91 -9.12 -2.56
C ILE A 181 -0.11 -8.47 -1.43
N THR A 182 1.08 -7.98 -1.76
CA THR A 182 1.91 -7.23 -0.82
C THR A 182 2.05 -5.78 -1.27
N VAL A 183 1.62 -4.86 -0.41
CA VAL A 183 1.73 -3.40 -0.62
C VAL A 183 2.69 -2.85 0.41
N CYS A 184 3.81 -2.28 -0.06
CA CYS A 184 4.94 -1.90 0.78
C CYS A 184 5.11 -0.38 0.86
N PRO A 185 4.78 0.24 2.01
CA PRO A 185 5.19 1.60 2.33
C PRO A 185 6.65 1.64 2.80
N GLY A 186 7.15 2.85 3.11
CA GLY A 186 8.51 3.02 3.60
C GLY A 186 9.57 2.85 2.52
N ILE A 187 9.21 3.12 1.27
CA ILE A 187 10.12 3.06 0.14
C ILE A 187 10.91 4.36 0.03
N ARG A 188 12.24 4.22 -0.09
CA ARG A 188 13.16 5.34 -0.26
C ARG A 188 13.99 5.11 -1.53
N PRO A 189 13.66 5.81 -2.60
CA PRO A 189 14.49 5.80 -3.80
C PRO A 189 15.83 6.45 -3.51
N ILE A 190 16.89 5.95 -4.11
CA ILE A 190 18.20 6.60 -4.11
C ILE A 190 18.20 7.57 -5.27
N PHE A 191 18.24 8.86 -4.98
CA PHE A 191 18.48 9.91 -5.93
C PHE A 191 19.92 10.37 -5.71
N ASN A 192 20.84 10.06 -6.65
CA ASN A 192 22.22 10.56 -6.67
C ASN A 192 23.04 10.32 -5.38
N ASP A 193 23.48 9.13 -5.07
CA ASP A 193 24.47 8.78 -4.01
C ASP A 193 24.29 9.46 -2.62
N GLU A 194 23.15 10.06 -2.36
CA GLU A 194 22.88 10.70 -1.06
C GLU A 194 22.46 9.66 -0.01
N ALA A 195 23.01 9.81 1.20
CA ALA A 195 22.66 8.96 2.33
C ALA A 195 21.15 9.11 2.67
N PRO A 196 20.49 8.04 3.15
CA PRO A 196 19.09 8.09 3.55
C PRO A 196 18.86 9.18 4.60
N VAL A 197 17.88 10.05 4.38
CA VAL A 197 17.46 11.07 5.37
C VAL A 197 16.83 10.34 6.56
N GLU A 198 17.16 10.72 7.78
CA GLU A 198 16.47 10.26 8.99
C GLU A 198 14.98 10.61 8.90
N ASP A 199 14.12 9.59 9.09
CA ASP A 199 12.68 9.68 8.89
C ASP A 199 11.94 8.86 9.96
N ASP A 200 10.65 9.10 10.14
CA ASP A 200 9.74 8.33 11.00
C ASP A 200 9.56 6.86 10.54
N GLN A 201 10.03 6.50 9.35
CA GLN A 201 10.02 5.13 8.83
C GLN A 201 11.27 4.37 9.26
N GLN A 202 11.14 3.49 10.23
CA GLN A 202 12.25 2.67 10.76
C GLN A 202 12.67 1.51 9.84
N ARG A 203 11.80 1.10 8.90
CA ARG A 203 11.98 -0.07 8.02
C ARG A 203 11.87 0.34 6.55
N VAL A 204 12.98 0.74 5.95
CA VAL A 204 13.05 1.27 4.58
C VAL A 204 13.67 0.28 3.59
N ALA A 205 13.23 0.34 2.33
CA ALA A 205 13.78 -0.41 1.20
C ALA A 205 13.83 0.47 -0.05
N THR A 206 14.75 0.17 -0.98
CA THR A 206 14.75 0.81 -2.31
C THR A 206 13.67 0.21 -3.21
N PRO A 207 13.15 0.95 -4.23
CA PRO A 207 12.15 0.44 -5.15
C PRO A 207 12.57 -0.88 -5.83
N ALA A 208 13.76 -0.92 -6.44
CA ALA A 208 14.26 -2.10 -7.11
C ALA A 208 14.33 -3.29 -6.14
N ARG A 209 14.95 -3.09 -4.97
CA ARG A 209 15.11 -4.17 -3.98
C ARG A 209 13.78 -4.72 -3.47
N ALA A 210 12.80 -3.85 -3.22
CA ALA A 210 11.47 -4.28 -2.76
C ALA A 210 10.77 -5.16 -3.81
N ILE A 211 10.81 -4.77 -5.09
CA ILE A 211 10.24 -5.58 -6.19
C ILE A 211 11.01 -6.89 -6.38
N GLU A 212 12.35 -6.86 -6.39
CA GLU A 212 13.19 -8.08 -6.49
C GLU A 212 12.84 -9.12 -5.41
N THR A 213 12.53 -8.66 -4.21
CA THR A 213 12.17 -9.52 -3.08
C THR A 213 10.71 -9.98 -3.11
N GLY A 214 9.92 -9.52 -4.09
CA GLY A 214 8.56 -9.99 -4.34
C GLY A 214 7.44 -9.04 -3.89
N ALA A 215 7.74 -7.76 -3.59
CA ALA A 215 6.68 -6.77 -3.38
C ALA A 215 5.86 -6.58 -4.67
N ASP A 216 4.53 -6.53 -4.54
CA ASP A 216 3.65 -6.30 -5.67
C ASP A 216 3.47 -4.82 -5.96
N TYR A 217 3.30 -4.01 -4.92
CA TYR A 217 3.10 -2.56 -5.01
C TYR A 217 3.95 -1.83 -3.99
N LEU A 218 4.40 -0.63 -4.38
CA LEU A 218 5.23 0.25 -3.57
C LEU A 218 4.49 1.56 -3.31
N VAL A 219 4.35 1.94 -2.04
CA VAL A 219 3.75 3.23 -1.66
C VAL A 219 4.84 4.24 -1.38
N VAL A 220 4.84 5.32 -2.18
CA VAL A 220 5.81 6.41 -2.08
C VAL A 220 5.05 7.73 -1.90
N GLY A 221 5.38 8.48 -0.86
CA GLY A 221 4.79 9.80 -0.56
C GLY A 221 5.82 10.92 -0.71
N ARG A 222 6.41 11.34 0.43
CA ARG A 222 7.37 12.45 0.53
C ARG A 222 8.48 12.47 -0.54
N PRO A 223 9.12 11.35 -0.90
CA PRO A 223 10.15 11.37 -1.96
C PRO A 223 9.66 11.87 -3.33
N ILE A 224 8.37 11.77 -3.61
CA ILE A 224 7.75 12.33 -4.82
C ILE A 224 7.17 13.70 -4.51
N ARG A 225 6.34 13.79 -3.46
CA ARG A 225 5.57 15.01 -3.13
C ARG A 225 6.46 16.22 -2.90
N ASP A 226 7.58 16.03 -2.21
CA ASP A 226 8.48 17.08 -1.72
C ASP A 226 9.71 17.26 -2.64
N ALA A 227 9.79 16.52 -3.76
CA ALA A 227 10.84 16.68 -4.75
C ALA A 227 10.75 18.04 -5.46
N ALA A 228 11.90 18.57 -5.89
CA ALA A 228 11.94 19.78 -6.70
C ALA A 228 11.17 19.62 -8.02
N ASP A 229 11.21 18.40 -8.59
CA ASP A 229 10.41 17.97 -9.74
C ASP A 229 9.73 16.63 -9.40
N PRO A 230 8.46 16.65 -8.94
CA PRO A 230 7.72 15.45 -8.58
C PRO A 230 7.54 14.44 -9.72
N ARG A 231 7.38 14.96 -10.97
CA ARG A 231 7.22 14.09 -12.14
C ARG A 231 8.50 13.31 -12.43
N THR A 232 9.64 13.98 -12.50
CA THR A 232 10.95 13.33 -12.70
C THR A 232 11.23 12.33 -11.59
N ALA A 233 10.89 12.65 -10.32
CA ALA A 233 11.05 11.72 -9.21
C ALA A 233 10.20 10.45 -9.37
N ALA A 234 8.94 10.59 -9.79
CA ALA A 234 8.06 9.45 -10.05
C ALA A 234 8.58 8.59 -11.23
N GLU A 235 9.00 9.22 -12.32
CA GLU A 235 9.55 8.53 -13.48
C GLU A 235 10.83 7.74 -13.16
N THR A 236 11.74 8.32 -12.36
CA THR A 236 12.93 7.63 -11.85
C THR A 236 12.57 6.37 -11.04
N ILE A 237 11.55 6.44 -10.20
CA ILE A 237 11.07 5.28 -9.43
C ILE A 237 10.47 4.23 -10.36
N GLN A 238 9.70 4.63 -11.37
CA GLN A 238 9.14 3.73 -12.39
C GLN A 238 10.25 3.00 -13.17
N GLU A 239 11.34 3.70 -13.52
CA GLU A 239 12.51 3.10 -14.17
C GLU A 239 13.18 2.06 -13.27
N GLN A 240 13.35 2.35 -11.97
CA GLN A 240 13.90 1.41 -10.99
C GLN A 240 13.02 0.15 -10.88
N ILE A 241 11.69 0.31 -10.84
CA ILE A 241 10.75 -0.81 -10.85
C ILE A 241 10.88 -1.63 -12.13
N ALA A 242 10.86 -0.96 -13.30
CA ALA A 242 10.91 -1.63 -14.59
C ALA A 242 12.23 -2.38 -14.83
N SER A 243 13.34 -1.91 -14.24
CA SER A 243 14.67 -2.51 -14.42
C SER A 243 14.75 -3.96 -13.93
N VAL A 244 13.94 -4.35 -12.95
CA VAL A 244 13.93 -5.67 -12.30
C VAL A 244 12.77 -6.58 -12.77
N LEU A 245 11.91 -6.11 -13.66
CA LEU A 245 10.77 -6.88 -14.19
C LEU A 245 11.08 -7.56 -15.54
N LYS A 246 12.32 -7.54 -15.96
CA LYS A 246 12.77 -8.07 -17.27
C LYS A 246 12.89 -9.59 -17.29
#